data_777a07c1fd91323072e06be6379e98bb
#
_entry.id   777a07c1fd91323072e06be6379e98bb
#
_cell.length_a   1.000
_cell.length_b   1.000
_cell.length_c   1.000
_cell.angle_alpha   90.00
_cell.angle_beta   90.00
_cell.angle_gamma   90.00
#
_symmetry.space_group_name_H-M   'P 1'
#
loop_
_entity.id
_entity.type
_entity.pdbx_description
1 polymer ?
#
loop_
_entity_poly.entity_id
_entity_poly.type
_entity_poly.pdbx_seq_one_letter_code
_entity_poly.pdbx_strand_id
1 'polypeptide(L)'
;MCSFCVVPFTRGRERSRSAESIIAECTDLFEKGYREVTLLGQNVDSYYYTGSTVNGQQSTDNPITFADLLESVALISPLLRVRFSTSHPKDITDDVMHIIAKYENICNYIHLPVQSGSTRILQLMNRTYTREWYMAKIDRIKQIIPGCGISGDIITGFCTEEEQDHQDTLSIMEYAQYDYAYMYFYSERPGTLAQKRYKDDVTPEVKKRRLHEVVSLQNKLSFESNQRDLGKKFKILIEGDSKKSGRDWMGRSSHGKVFVFPKEDYNLGKGDYVMVQVNDCTQGTLLGQIIS
;
A
#
# COMPACT_ATOMS: atom_id res chain seq x y z
N MET A 1 18.37 -6.43 -0.49
CA MET A 1 17.59 -7.61 -0.02
C MET A 1 17.52 -7.56 1.50
N CYS A 2 16.31 -7.59 2.08
CA CYS A 2 16.12 -7.53 3.53
C CYS A 2 16.63 -8.80 4.22
N SER A 3 17.23 -8.66 5.41
CA SER A 3 17.89 -9.77 6.10
C SER A 3 16.95 -10.91 6.53
N PHE A 4 15.67 -10.61 6.76
CA PHE A 4 14.64 -11.54 7.22
C PHE A 4 13.79 -12.16 6.10
N CYS A 5 13.97 -11.73 4.85
CA CYS A 5 13.06 -12.08 3.74
C CYS A 5 13.47 -13.38 3.05
N VAL A 6 12.50 -14.30 2.88
CA VAL A 6 12.67 -15.56 2.14
C VAL A 6 12.29 -15.45 0.65
N VAL A 7 11.59 -14.38 0.26
CA VAL A 7 11.03 -14.23 -1.08
C VAL A 7 12.07 -14.38 -2.20
N PRO A 8 13.28 -13.80 -2.11
CA PRO A 8 14.29 -13.96 -3.14
C PRO A 8 14.74 -15.41 -3.37
N PHE A 9 14.62 -16.26 -2.34
CA PHE A 9 14.96 -17.69 -2.45
C PHE A 9 13.83 -18.50 -3.10
N THR A 10 12.59 -18.04 -3.00
CA THR A 10 11.40 -18.74 -3.51
C THR A 10 10.97 -18.26 -4.89
N ARG A 11 11.17 -16.97 -5.20
CA ARG A 11 10.72 -16.35 -6.47
C ARG A 11 11.85 -15.91 -7.40
N GLY A 12 13.11 -15.95 -6.92
CA GLY A 12 14.27 -15.52 -7.70
C GLY A 12 14.41 -14.00 -7.83
N ARG A 13 15.16 -13.56 -8.86
CA ARG A 13 15.39 -12.14 -9.12
C ARG A 13 14.16 -11.48 -9.74
N GLU A 14 13.97 -10.21 -9.44
CA GLU A 14 12.95 -9.38 -10.06
C GLU A 14 13.11 -9.34 -11.58
N ARG A 15 11.98 -9.33 -12.28
CA ARG A 15 11.89 -9.18 -13.72
C ARG A 15 10.75 -8.25 -14.05
N SER A 16 11.03 -7.23 -14.86
CA SER A 16 10.01 -6.36 -15.42
C SER A 16 9.42 -6.99 -16.68
N ARG A 17 8.11 -7.19 -16.68
CA ARG A 17 7.36 -7.61 -17.87
C ARG A 17 7.27 -6.46 -18.85
N SER A 18 7.08 -6.71 -20.14
CA SER A 18 6.98 -5.63 -21.15
C SER A 18 5.78 -4.72 -20.86
N ALA A 19 5.98 -3.43 -21.03
CA ALA A 19 4.95 -2.41 -20.81
C ALA A 19 3.75 -2.63 -21.73
N GLU A 20 3.98 -2.93 -23.01
CA GLU A 20 2.95 -3.20 -24.01
C GLU A 20 2.05 -4.36 -23.58
N SER A 21 2.66 -5.43 -23.05
CA SER A 21 1.92 -6.60 -22.55
C SER A 21 1.05 -6.26 -21.34
N ILE A 22 1.52 -5.40 -20.44
CA ILE A 22 0.75 -4.96 -19.26
C ILE A 22 -0.41 -4.05 -19.70
N ILE A 23 -0.14 -3.08 -20.57
CA ILE A 23 -1.14 -2.16 -21.09
C ILE A 23 -2.24 -2.92 -21.86
N ALA A 24 -1.85 -3.86 -22.71
CA ALA A 24 -2.80 -4.70 -23.45
C ALA A 24 -3.69 -5.54 -22.54
N GLU A 25 -3.13 -6.13 -21.46
CA GLU A 25 -3.92 -6.86 -20.46
C GLU A 25 -4.88 -5.94 -19.69
N CYS A 26 -4.44 -4.77 -19.28
CA CYS A 26 -5.30 -3.80 -18.60
C CYS A 26 -6.44 -3.30 -19.49
N THR A 27 -6.16 -3.11 -20.79
CA THR A 27 -7.18 -2.73 -21.81
C THR A 27 -8.21 -3.84 -21.98
N ASP A 28 -7.77 -5.09 -22.19
CA ASP A 28 -8.66 -6.26 -22.30
C ASP A 28 -9.56 -6.43 -21.06
N LEU A 29 -8.98 -6.25 -19.88
CA LEU A 29 -9.76 -6.29 -18.62
C LEU A 29 -10.82 -5.18 -18.58
N PHE A 30 -10.46 -3.96 -18.98
CA PHE A 30 -11.43 -2.85 -19.00
C PHE A 30 -12.57 -3.10 -20.02
N GLU A 31 -12.26 -3.61 -21.21
CA GLU A 31 -13.25 -3.98 -22.22
C GLU A 31 -14.19 -5.10 -21.76
N LYS A 32 -13.68 -6.03 -20.93
CA LYS A 32 -14.46 -7.08 -20.26
C LYS A 32 -15.32 -6.58 -19.07
N GLY A 33 -15.31 -5.28 -18.81
CA GLY A 33 -16.14 -4.65 -17.79
C GLY A 33 -15.50 -4.50 -16.42
N TYR A 34 -14.22 -4.86 -16.23
CA TYR A 34 -13.52 -4.57 -14.99
C TYR A 34 -13.29 -3.06 -14.85
N ARG A 35 -13.44 -2.53 -13.65
CA ARG A 35 -13.32 -1.10 -13.34
C ARG A 35 -12.14 -0.77 -12.41
N GLU A 36 -11.43 -1.77 -11.93
CA GLU A 36 -10.19 -1.57 -11.18
C GLU A 36 -9.17 -2.63 -11.59
N VAL A 37 -7.93 -2.19 -11.78
CA VAL A 37 -6.75 -3.06 -11.92
C VAL A 37 -5.74 -2.73 -10.82
N THR A 38 -5.02 -3.75 -10.37
CA THR A 38 -3.94 -3.57 -9.41
C THR A 38 -2.63 -4.04 -10.02
N LEU A 39 -1.69 -3.12 -10.22
CA LEU A 39 -0.33 -3.46 -10.64
C LEU A 39 0.43 -4.05 -9.45
N LEU A 40 0.90 -5.27 -9.60
CA LEU A 40 1.53 -6.03 -8.52
C LEU A 40 2.96 -6.43 -8.90
N GLY A 41 3.86 -6.34 -7.93
CA GLY A 41 5.24 -6.80 -8.03
C GLY A 41 5.82 -7.14 -6.66
N GLN A 42 7.03 -7.69 -6.60
CA GLN A 42 7.75 -7.83 -5.32
C GLN A 42 8.18 -6.45 -4.78
N ASN A 43 8.48 -5.53 -5.69
CA ASN A 43 8.71 -4.12 -5.49
C ASN A 43 8.28 -3.43 -6.79
N VAL A 44 7.04 -2.96 -6.85
CA VAL A 44 6.47 -2.45 -8.10
C VAL A 44 7.15 -1.16 -8.57
N ASP A 45 7.64 -0.35 -7.63
CA ASP A 45 8.28 0.94 -7.93
C ASP A 45 9.66 0.75 -8.61
N SER A 46 10.27 -0.45 -8.48
CA SER A 46 11.53 -0.78 -9.18
C SER A 46 11.32 -1.20 -10.63
N TYR A 47 10.08 -1.14 -11.14
CA TYR A 47 9.80 -1.48 -12.53
C TYR A 47 10.68 -0.66 -13.48
N TYR A 48 11.39 -1.39 -14.35
CA TYR A 48 12.30 -0.83 -15.32
C TYR A 48 12.36 -1.74 -16.53
N TYR A 49 11.88 -1.28 -17.67
CA TYR A 49 11.81 -2.07 -18.88
C TYR A 49 12.58 -1.39 -20.03
N THR A 50 13.54 -2.09 -20.61
CA THR A 50 14.45 -1.59 -21.64
C THR A 50 14.13 -2.05 -23.07
N GLY A 51 12.92 -2.60 -23.28
CA GLY A 51 12.53 -3.14 -24.59
C GLY A 51 13.08 -4.55 -24.86
N SER A 52 12.56 -5.20 -25.90
CA SER A 52 13.04 -6.50 -26.35
C SER A 52 14.35 -6.35 -27.12
N THR A 53 15.29 -7.23 -26.88
CA THR A 53 16.45 -7.41 -27.78
C THR A 53 15.95 -7.93 -29.13
N VAL A 54 15.91 -7.09 -30.13
CA VAL A 54 15.75 -7.53 -31.52
C VAL A 54 17.13 -7.83 -32.06
N ASN A 55 17.38 -9.07 -32.46
CA ASN A 55 18.67 -9.54 -33.03
C ASN A 55 19.90 -9.36 -32.12
N GLY A 56 19.72 -9.48 -30.77
CA GLY A 56 20.85 -9.39 -29.86
C GLY A 56 21.37 -7.97 -29.56
N GLN A 57 20.78 -6.94 -30.18
CA GLN A 57 21.02 -5.54 -29.83
C GLN A 57 19.89 -5.01 -28.97
N GLN A 58 20.23 -4.38 -27.83
CA GLN A 58 19.26 -3.63 -27.04
C GLN A 58 18.72 -2.47 -27.87
N SER A 59 17.39 -2.33 -27.90
CA SER A 59 16.78 -1.12 -28.43
C SER A 59 17.32 0.08 -27.62
N THR A 60 17.75 1.12 -28.32
CA THR A 60 18.25 2.36 -27.69
C THR A 60 17.14 3.28 -27.22
N ASP A 61 15.90 2.79 -27.19
CA ASP A 61 14.76 3.53 -26.69
C ASP A 61 14.90 3.73 -25.16
N ASN A 62 14.52 4.91 -24.71
CA ASN A 62 14.56 5.25 -23.30
C ASN A 62 13.82 4.17 -22.46
N PRO A 63 14.39 3.76 -21.33
CA PRO A 63 13.73 2.77 -20.48
C PRO A 63 12.38 3.29 -19.97
N ILE A 64 11.40 2.41 -19.93
CA ILE A 64 10.08 2.70 -19.36
C ILE A 64 10.17 2.46 -17.85
N THR A 65 9.95 3.52 -17.08
CA THR A 65 9.93 3.50 -15.62
C THR A 65 8.54 3.12 -15.08
N PHE A 66 8.42 2.92 -13.76
CA PHE A 66 7.12 2.69 -13.15
C PHE A 66 6.17 3.90 -13.32
N ALA A 67 6.69 5.12 -13.27
CA ALA A 67 5.89 6.33 -13.50
C ALA A 67 5.28 6.34 -14.91
N ASP A 68 6.09 6.01 -15.93
CA ASP A 68 5.62 5.93 -17.33
C ASP A 68 4.57 4.83 -17.53
N LEU A 69 4.78 3.67 -16.92
CA LEU A 69 3.82 2.56 -16.97
C LEU A 69 2.51 2.94 -16.28
N LEU A 70 2.58 3.54 -15.10
CA LEU A 70 1.42 3.96 -14.32
C LEU A 70 0.58 4.99 -15.08
N GLU A 71 1.23 5.98 -15.72
CA GLU A 71 0.58 6.96 -16.58
C GLU A 71 -0.08 6.29 -17.79
N SER A 72 0.63 5.40 -18.47
CA SER A 72 0.10 4.69 -19.64
C SER A 72 -1.15 3.87 -19.32
N VAL A 73 -1.18 3.20 -18.17
CA VAL A 73 -2.36 2.44 -17.72
C VAL A 73 -3.51 3.37 -17.31
N ALA A 74 -3.22 4.51 -16.69
CA ALA A 74 -4.23 5.49 -16.32
C ALA A 74 -4.92 6.11 -17.54
N LEU A 75 -4.20 6.26 -18.65
CA LEU A 75 -4.71 6.82 -19.90
C LEU A 75 -5.63 5.86 -20.69
N ILE A 76 -5.75 4.58 -20.31
CA ILE A 76 -6.66 3.62 -20.97
C ILE A 76 -8.10 4.12 -20.86
N SER A 77 -8.53 4.53 -19.66
CA SER A 77 -9.85 5.13 -19.44
C SER A 77 -9.94 5.84 -18.09
N PRO A 78 -10.61 6.99 -18.00
CA PRO A 78 -10.87 7.65 -16.70
C PRO A 78 -11.80 6.83 -15.80
N LEU A 79 -12.48 5.81 -16.32
CA LEU A 79 -13.31 4.88 -15.56
C LEU A 79 -12.55 3.66 -15.07
N LEU A 80 -11.31 3.45 -15.52
CA LEU A 80 -10.44 2.39 -15.01
C LEU A 80 -9.66 2.90 -13.82
N ARG A 81 -10.00 2.45 -12.61
CA ARG A 81 -9.24 2.76 -11.40
C ARG A 81 -7.95 1.95 -11.38
N VAL A 82 -6.83 2.63 -11.19
CA VAL A 82 -5.51 2.02 -11.14
C VAL A 82 -4.98 2.02 -9.70
N ARG A 83 -4.69 0.84 -9.19
CA ARG A 83 -4.00 0.62 -7.92
C ARG A 83 -2.65 -0.01 -8.18
N PHE A 84 -1.75 0.15 -7.24
CA PHE A 84 -0.51 -0.62 -7.18
C PHE A 84 -0.22 -1.02 -5.74
N SER A 85 0.59 -2.04 -5.57
CA SER A 85 0.95 -2.52 -4.23
C SER A 85 2.34 -3.09 -4.21
N THR A 86 2.94 -3.05 -3.01
CA THR A 86 4.27 -3.51 -2.68
C THR A 86 5.35 -2.51 -3.13
N SER A 87 5.28 -1.31 -2.54
CA SER A 87 6.33 -0.30 -2.65
C SER A 87 7.46 -0.56 -1.67
N HIS A 88 8.69 -0.27 -2.09
CA HIS A 88 9.78 -0.12 -1.14
C HIS A 88 10.03 1.38 -0.91
N PRO A 89 10.13 1.87 0.34
CA PRO A 89 10.23 3.30 0.63
C PRO A 89 11.30 4.06 -0.17
N LYS A 90 12.40 3.37 -0.50
CA LYS A 90 13.50 3.94 -1.27
C LYS A 90 13.20 4.11 -2.76
N ASP A 91 12.36 3.25 -3.31
CA ASP A 91 12.18 3.15 -4.76
C ASP A 91 10.99 3.97 -5.28
N ILE A 92 10.06 4.38 -4.40
CA ILE A 92 9.01 5.33 -4.77
C ILE A 92 9.62 6.72 -5.01
N THR A 93 9.56 7.17 -6.28
CA THR A 93 10.13 8.44 -6.73
C THR A 93 9.11 9.57 -6.67
N ASP A 94 9.59 10.82 -6.76
CA ASP A 94 8.70 11.99 -6.88
C ASP A 94 7.89 11.94 -8.17
N ASP A 95 8.43 11.37 -9.26
CA ASP A 95 7.72 11.23 -10.53
C ASP A 95 6.48 10.34 -10.38
N VAL A 96 6.60 9.21 -9.68
CA VAL A 96 5.45 8.34 -9.36
C VAL A 96 4.40 9.11 -8.57
N MET A 97 4.83 9.88 -7.55
CA MET A 97 3.91 10.68 -6.73
C MET A 97 3.21 11.78 -7.55
N HIS A 98 3.92 12.44 -8.47
CA HIS A 98 3.32 13.44 -9.35
C HIS A 98 2.32 12.82 -10.33
N ILE A 99 2.57 11.62 -10.84
CA ILE A 99 1.62 10.89 -11.68
C ILE A 99 0.36 10.52 -10.89
N ILE A 100 0.50 10.06 -9.63
CA ILE A 100 -0.65 9.82 -8.75
C ILE A 100 -1.49 11.10 -8.56
N ALA A 101 -0.82 12.23 -8.30
CA ALA A 101 -1.51 13.51 -8.10
C ALA A 101 -2.17 14.06 -9.37
N LYS A 102 -1.65 13.70 -10.55
CA LYS A 102 -2.11 14.19 -11.86
C LYS A 102 -3.40 13.50 -12.33
N TYR A 103 -3.56 12.21 -12.07
CA TYR A 103 -4.63 11.38 -12.62
C TYR A 103 -5.63 10.94 -11.54
N GLU A 104 -6.87 11.41 -11.60
CA GLU A 104 -7.93 11.10 -10.63
C GLU A 104 -8.29 9.61 -10.56
N ASN A 105 -8.06 8.86 -11.62
CA ASN A 105 -8.31 7.43 -11.67
C ASN A 105 -7.17 6.58 -11.10
N ILE A 106 -6.03 7.17 -10.74
CA ILE A 106 -5.03 6.50 -9.92
C ILE A 106 -5.39 6.66 -8.44
N CYS A 107 -5.28 5.58 -7.69
CA CYS A 107 -5.62 5.60 -6.28
C CYS A 107 -4.66 6.49 -5.48
N ASN A 108 -5.20 7.44 -4.72
CA ASN A 108 -4.47 8.27 -3.75
C ASN A 108 -4.11 7.45 -2.50
N TYR A 109 -3.38 6.39 -2.70
CA TYR A 109 -3.03 5.43 -1.67
C TYR A 109 -1.67 4.82 -1.95
N ILE A 110 -0.81 4.81 -0.93
CA ILE A 110 0.54 4.24 -0.99
C ILE A 110 0.73 3.27 0.16
N HIS A 111 1.09 2.02 -0.17
CA HIS A 111 1.57 1.06 0.82
C HIS A 111 3.08 1.19 0.96
N LEU A 112 3.56 1.66 2.12
CA LEU A 112 4.95 2.02 2.36
C LEU A 112 5.52 1.29 3.59
N PRO A 113 5.96 0.03 3.47
CA PRO A 113 6.45 -0.79 4.57
C PRO A 113 7.69 -0.23 5.26
N VAL A 114 7.58 0.27 6.48
CA VAL A 114 8.72 0.75 7.28
C VAL A 114 9.48 -0.38 7.95
N GLN A 115 8.76 -1.39 8.43
CA GLN A 115 9.19 -2.56 9.20
C GLN A 115 9.54 -2.27 10.67
N SER A 116 10.32 -1.22 10.98
CA SER A 116 10.68 -0.77 12.32
C SER A 116 10.85 0.75 12.34
N GLY A 117 10.61 1.38 13.47
CA GLY A 117 10.87 2.80 13.70
C GLY A 117 12.28 3.11 14.18
N SER A 118 13.08 2.10 14.51
CA SER A 118 14.45 2.27 14.98
C SER A 118 15.46 2.16 13.84
N THR A 119 16.30 3.17 13.65
CA THR A 119 17.40 3.13 12.67
C THR A 119 18.34 1.97 12.91
N ARG A 120 18.62 1.61 14.17
CA ARG A 120 19.45 0.47 14.53
C ARG A 120 18.83 -0.86 14.01
N ILE A 121 17.57 -1.08 14.26
CA ILE A 121 16.85 -2.27 13.80
C ILE A 121 16.72 -2.28 12.27
N LEU A 122 16.45 -1.15 11.64
CA LEU A 122 16.42 -1.03 10.18
C LEU A 122 17.77 -1.46 9.54
N GLN A 123 18.89 -1.09 10.14
CA GLN A 123 20.21 -1.52 9.69
C GLN A 123 20.40 -3.04 9.81
N LEU A 124 19.99 -3.64 10.93
CA LEU A 124 20.03 -5.09 11.12
C LEU A 124 19.09 -5.83 10.15
N MET A 125 17.95 -5.23 9.83
CA MET A 125 17.03 -5.71 8.79
C MET A 125 17.56 -5.52 7.36
N ASN A 126 18.75 -4.91 7.21
CA ASN A 126 19.32 -4.53 5.92
C ASN A 126 18.40 -3.60 5.11
N ARG A 127 17.72 -2.68 5.80
CA ARG A 127 17.04 -1.55 5.19
C ARG A 127 18.04 -0.43 4.98
N THR A 128 18.04 0.17 3.79
CA THR A 128 19.05 1.14 3.36
C THR A 128 18.66 2.58 3.66
N TYR A 129 17.79 2.80 4.62
CA TYR A 129 17.32 4.11 5.08
C TYR A 129 17.25 4.16 6.61
N THR A 130 17.27 5.38 7.14
CA THR A 130 17.08 5.67 8.57
C THR A 130 15.62 6.04 8.86
N ARG A 131 15.29 6.13 10.15
CA ARG A 131 14.02 6.64 10.64
C ARG A 131 13.71 8.04 10.05
N GLU A 132 14.67 8.96 10.14
CA GLU A 132 14.51 10.36 9.72
C GLU A 132 14.28 10.46 8.21
N TRP A 133 14.99 9.65 7.45
CA TRP A 133 14.78 9.56 6.01
C TRP A 133 13.35 9.08 5.68
N TYR A 134 12.86 8.09 6.41
CA TYR A 134 11.50 7.59 6.22
C TYR A 134 10.45 8.65 6.58
N MET A 135 10.64 9.37 7.69
CA MET A 135 9.77 10.50 8.08
C MET A 135 9.73 11.57 6.99
N ALA A 136 10.89 11.97 6.46
CA ALA A 136 10.95 12.91 5.34
C ALA A 136 10.24 12.40 4.07
N LYS A 137 10.26 11.07 3.81
CA LYS A 137 9.51 10.48 2.71
C LYS A 137 7.99 10.57 2.94
N ILE A 138 7.50 10.34 4.18
CA ILE A 138 6.10 10.55 4.55
C ILE A 138 5.68 12.01 4.31
N ASP A 139 6.50 12.97 4.74
CA ASP A 139 6.21 14.39 4.52
C ASP A 139 6.16 14.74 3.03
N ARG A 140 7.08 14.18 2.25
CA ARG A 140 7.09 14.38 0.79
C ARG A 140 5.85 13.83 0.12
N ILE A 141 5.37 12.64 0.52
CA ILE A 141 4.10 12.07 0.03
C ILE A 141 2.94 13.01 0.38
N LYS A 142 2.82 13.44 1.63
CA LYS A 142 1.74 14.33 2.07
C LYS A 142 1.78 15.69 1.37
N GLN A 143 2.96 16.17 1.00
CA GLN A 143 3.15 17.42 0.26
C GLN A 143 2.68 17.31 -1.20
N ILE A 144 3.07 16.25 -1.90
CA ILE A 144 2.75 16.06 -3.34
C ILE A 144 1.32 15.56 -3.52
N ILE A 145 0.84 14.70 -2.62
CA ILE A 145 -0.50 14.08 -2.68
C ILE A 145 -1.23 14.40 -1.38
N PRO A 146 -1.79 15.61 -1.22
CA PRO A 146 -2.54 15.96 -0.02
C PRO A 146 -3.70 14.98 0.23
N GLY A 147 -3.79 14.47 1.46
CA GLY A 147 -4.81 13.49 1.83
C GLY A 147 -4.53 12.05 1.34
N CYS A 148 -3.33 11.75 0.84
CA CYS A 148 -2.94 10.40 0.46
C CYS A 148 -3.18 9.41 1.61
N GLY A 149 -3.88 8.32 1.34
CA GLY A 149 -3.96 7.18 2.23
C GLY A 149 -2.59 6.47 2.32
N ILE A 150 -2.09 6.25 3.52
CA ILE A 150 -0.80 5.59 3.72
C ILE A 150 -0.99 4.37 4.60
N SER A 151 -0.42 3.24 4.18
CA SER A 151 -0.32 2.05 5.03
C SER A 151 1.12 1.57 5.13
N GLY A 152 1.39 0.72 6.11
CA GLY A 152 2.72 0.17 6.32
C GLY A 152 2.70 -1.27 6.82
N ASP A 153 3.90 -1.86 6.88
CA ASP A 153 4.15 -3.11 7.59
C ASP A 153 5.04 -2.83 8.79
N ILE A 154 4.73 -3.48 9.90
CA ILE A 154 5.47 -3.38 11.16
C ILE A 154 5.85 -4.79 11.61
N ILE A 155 7.11 -4.98 11.94
CA ILE A 155 7.62 -6.21 12.56
C ILE A 155 8.18 -5.85 13.94
N THR A 156 7.58 -6.37 15.00
CA THR A 156 8.06 -6.22 16.39
C THR A 156 8.90 -7.41 16.82
N GLY A 157 9.79 -7.20 17.78
CA GLY A 157 10.58 -8.28 18.37
C GLY A 157 11.59 -8.89 17.39
N PHE A 158 12.16 -8.10 16.50
CA PHE A 158 13.29 -8.53 15.68
C PHE A 158 14.50 -8.81 16.60
N CYS A 159 15.44 -9.64 16.12
CA CYS A 159 16.65 -9.99 16.87
C CYS A 159 17.29 -8.75 17.49
N THR A 160 17.64 -8.80 18.75
CA THR A 160 18.26 -7.74 19.58
C THR A 160 17.41 -6.47 19.79
N GLU A 161 16.13 -6.47 19.40
CA GLU A 161 15.26 -5.30 19.60
C GLU A 161 15.08 -5.01 21.09
N GLU A 162 15.50 -3.81 21.49
CA GLU A 162 15.36 -3.29 22.85
C GLU A 162 14.04 -2.51 23.02
N GLU A 163 13.75 -2.09 24.27
CA GLU A 163 12.52 -1.35 24.52
C GLU A 163 12.51 0.02 23.84
N GLN A 164 13.66 0.70 23.77
CA GLN A 164 13.75 1.98 23.05
C GLN A 164 13.45 1.82 21.55
N ASP A 165 13.90 0.73 20.90
CA ASP A 165 13.60 0.46 19.49
C ASP A 165 12.09 0.27 19.27
N HIS A 166 11.42 -0.38 20.23
CA HIS A 166 9.98 -0.56 20.19
C HIS A 166 9.26 0.79 20.35
N GLN A 167 9.69 1.64 21.30
CA GLN A 167 9.12 2.99 21.47
C GLN A 167 9.35 3.85 20.20
N ASP A 168 10.49 3.74 19.57
CA ASP A 168 10.76 4.38 18.28
C ASP A 168 9.77 3.91 17.21
N THR A 169 9.40 2.62 17.23
CA THR A 169 8.41 2.06 16.30
C THR A 169 7.00 2.59 16.58
N LEU A 170 6.59 2.71 17.84
CA LEU A 170 5.30 3.33 18.16
C LEU A 170 5.26 4.79 17.73
N SER A 171 6.32 5.55 18.01
CA SER A 171 6.37 6.97 17.68
C SER A 171 6.43 7.25 16.17
N ILE A 172 6.99 6.36 15.34
CA ILE A 172 6.94 6.54 13.88
C ILE A 172 5.54 6.26 13.33
N MET A 173 4.79 5.33 13.93
CA MET A 173 3.38 5.09 13.58
C MET A 173 2.52 6.33 13.88
N GLU A 174 2.71 6.95 15.05
CA GLU A 174 2.03 8.21 15.42
C GLU A 174 2.38 9.34 14.45
N TYR A 175 3.64 9.45 14.04
CA TYR A 175 4.08 10.45 13.05
C TYR A 175 3.48 10.21 11.68
N ALA A 176 3.55 8.99 11.18
CA ALA A 176 3.05 8.63 9.86
C ALA A 176 1.53 8.73 9.79
N GLN A 177 0.83 8.43 10.89
CA GLN A 177 -0.63 8.37 10.99
C GLN A 177 -1.23 7.41 9.95
N TYR A 178 -0.74 6.16 9.92
CA TYR A 178 -1.22 5.17 8.98
C TYR A 178 -2.73 4.98 9.05
N ASP A 179 -3.39 4.94 7.90
CA ASP A 179 -4.81 4.59 7.82
C ASP A 179 -5.03 3.14 8.27
N TYR A 180 -4.09 2.26 7.92
CA TYR A 180 -3.98 0.91 8.48
C TYR A 180 -2.54 0.40 8.35
N ALA A 181 -2.20 -0.68 9.08
CA ALA A 181 -0.93 -1.36 8.95
C ALA A 181 -1.10 -2.87 9.07
N TYR A 182 -0.21 -3.61 8.42
CA TYR A 182 -0.04 -5.04 8.67
C TYR A 182 1.03 -5.21 9.73
N MET A 183 0.69 -5.89 10.81
CA MET A 183 1.50 -5.95 12.02
C MET A 183 1.82 -7.40 12.37
N TYR A 184 3.09 -7.68 12.53
CA TYR A 184 3.60 -9.01 12.81
C TYR A 184 4.65 -8.94 13.92
N PHE A 185 4.85 -10.04 14.64
CA PHE A 185 6.09 -10.22 15.38
C PHE A 185 7.09 -11.02 14.53
N TYR A 186 8.37 -10.79 14.77
CA TYR A 186 9.43 -11.51 14.08
C TYR A 186 9.32 -13.00 14.33
N SER A 187 9.35 -13.76 13.25
CA SER A 187 9.45 -15.22 13.25
C SER A 187 10.63 -15.60 12.36
N GLU A 188 11.60 -16.28 12.95
CA GLU A 188 12.78 -16.75 12.24
C GLU A 188 12.39 -17.60 11.03
N ARG A 189 13.04 -17.35 9.90
CA ARG A 189 12.84 -18.11 8.65
C ARG A 189 14.13 -18.78 8.24
N PRO A 190 14.12 -20.11 8.03
CA PRO A 190 15.31 -20.86 7.64
C PRO A 190 15.96 -20.31 6.38
N GLY A 191 17.30 -20.25 6.39
CA GLY A 191 18.11 -19.81 5.25
C GLY A 191 18.27 -18.30 5.08
N THR A 192 17.53 -17.48 5.82
CA THR A 192 17.64 -16.02 5.76
C THR A 192 18.96 -15.51 6.35
N LEU A 193 19.37 -14.30 5.97
CA LEU A 193 20.55 -13.64 6.55
C LEU A 193 20.36 -13.37 8.04
N ALA A 194 19.15 -13.02 8.47
CA ALA A 194 18.84 -12.77 9.87
C ALA A 194 19.07 -14.03 10.70
N GLN A 195 18.53 -15.17 10.28
CA GLN A 195 18.74 -16.47 10.95
C GLN A 195 20.22 -16.87 11.05
N LYS A 196 21.01 -16.56 10.03
CA LYS A 196 22.44 -16.93 10.00
C LYS A 196 23.32 -16.00 10.84
N ARG A 197 22.91 -14.75 11.05
CA ARG A 197 23.77 -13.71 11.64
C ARG A 197 23.37 -13.32 13.04
N TYR A 198 22.10 -13.45 13.39
CA TYR A 198 21.56 -12.94 14.64
C TYR A 198 20.87 -14.05 15.40
N LYS A 199 21.00 -14.03 16.72
CA LYS A 199 20.22 -14.88 17.60
C LYS A 199 18.85 -14.25 17.82
N ASP A 200 17.79 -15.05 17.72
CA ASP A 200 16.45 -14.63 18.12
C ASP A 200 16.36 -14.65 19.67
N ASP A 201 16.73 -13.54 20.27
CA ASP A 201 16.91 -13.35 21.72
C ASP A 201 15.74 -12.60 22.38
N VAL A 202 14.77 -12.14 21.60
CA VAL A 202 13.55 -11.52 22.15
C VAL A 202 12.54 -12.61 22.48
N THR A 203 12.13 -12.70 23.77
CA THR A 203 11.25 -13.78 24.21
C THR A 203 9.86 -13.69 23.58
N PRO A 204 9.14 -14.83 23.44
CA PRO A 204 7.79 -14.82 22.87
C PRO A 204 6.80 -13.91 23.62
N GLU A 205 6.94 -13.79 24.93
CA GLU A 205 6.10 -12.93 25.78
C GLU A 205 6.30 -11.45 25.43
N VAL A 206 7.57 -11.03 25.27
CA VAL A 206 7.92 -9.65 24.85
C VAL A 206 7.42 -9.38 23.46
N LYS A 207 7.62 -10.29 22.50
CA LYS A 207 7.10 -10.17 21.12
C LYS A 207 5.58 -9.99 21.10
N LYS A 208 4.84 -10.80 21.86
CA LYS A 208 3.38 -10.71 21.94
C LYS A 208 2.92 -9.39 22.58
N ARG A 209 3.57 -8.95 23.67
CA ARG A 209 3.28 -7.65 24.31
C ARG A 209 3.46 -6.51 23.31
N ARG A 210 4.63 -6.44 22.66
CA ARG A 210 4.94 -5.39 21.69
C ARG A 210 3.97 -5.40 20.50
N LEU A 211 3.63 -6.57 19.97
CA LEU A 211 2.64 -6.69 18.91
C LEU A 211 1.27 -6.16 19.38
N HIS A 212 0.85 -6.50 20.59
CA HIS A 212 -0.42 -6.00 21.14
C HIS A 212 -0.43 -4.46 21.26
N GLU A 213 0.66 -3.85 21.70
CA GLU A 213 0.81 -2.39 21.79
C GLU A 213 0.71 -1.73 20.41
N VAL A 214 1.41 -2.27 19.39
CA VAL A 214 1.35 -1.81 18.01
C VAL A 214 -0.07 -1.95 17.42
N VAL A 215 -0.74 -3.07 17.66
CA VAL A 215 -2.12 -3.29 17.20
C VAL A 215 -3.09 -2.30 17.89
N SER A 216 -2.94 -2.07 19.17
CA SER A 216 -3.77 -1.13 19.94
C SER A 216 -3.60 0.30 19.41
N LEU A 217 -2.35 0.72 19.19
CA LEU A 217 -2.06 2.03 18.60
C LEU A 217 -2.64 2.16 17.20
N GLN A 218 -2.44 1.15 16.32
CA GLN A 218 -2.98 1.20 14.96
C GLN A 218 -4.50 1.27 14.95
N ASN A 219 -5.17 0.53 15.81
CA ASN A 219 -6.63 0.60 15.93
C ASN A 219 -7.11 2.02 16.28
N LYS A 220 -6.41 2.68 17.19
CA LYS A 220 -6.67 4.10 17.54
C LYS A 220 -6.44 5.00 16.33
N LEU A 221 -5.29 4.91 15.66
CA LEU A 221 -4.95 5.73 14.51
C LEU A 221 -5.94 5.54 13.35
N SER A 222 -6.33 4.29 13.06
CA SER A 222 -7.32 3.98 12.01
C SER A 222 -8.68 4.60 12.35
N PHE A 223 -9.12 4.52 13.60
CA PHE A 223 -10.38 5.13 14.03
C PHE A 223 -10.32 6.65 13.91
N GLU A 224 -9.26 7.30 14.39
CA GLU A 224 -9.06 8.75 14.27
C GLU A 224 -8.99 9.20 12.80
N SER A 225 -8.35 8.39 11.93
CA SER A 225 -8.34 8.64 10.49
C SER A 225 -9.75 8.61 9.90
N ASN A 226 -10.57 7.64 10.28
CA ASN A 226 -11.94 7.52 9.82
C ASN A 226 -12.84 8.63 10.39
N GLN A 227 -12.64 9.02 11.66
CA GLN A 227 -13.38 10.14 12.25
C GLN A 227 -13.13 11.48 11.51
N ARG A 228 -11.91 11.71 11.00
CA ARG A 228 -11.59 12.90 10.20
C ARG A 228 -12.38 12.97 8.88
N ASP A 229 -12.98 11.87 8.45
CA ASP A 229 -13.75 11.78 7.22
C ASP A 229 -15.26 11.93 7.41
N LEU A 230 -15.75 12.05 8.64
CA LEU A 230 -17.16 12.31 8.91
C LEU A 230 -17.62 13.57 8.21
N GLY A 231 -18.77 13.48 7.54
CA GLY A 231 -19.38 14.55 6.75
C GLY A 231 -18.78 14.77 5.37
N LYS A 232 -17.60 14.18 5.07
CA LYS A 232 -16.98 14.29 3.74
C LYS A 232 -17.67 13.40 2.72
N LYS A 233 -17.45 13.72 1.45
CA LYS A 233 -17.99 13.01 0.29
C LYS A 233 -16.87 12.31 -0.47
N PHE A 234 -17.09 11.05 -0.84
CA PHE A 234 -16.12 10.25 -1.57
C PHE A 234 -16.74 9.56 -2.78
N LYS A 235 -15.98 9.48 -3.87
CA LYS A 235 -16.29 8.64 -5.04
C LYS A 235 -15.91 7.19 -4.73
N ILE A 236 -16.91 6.32 -4.64
CA ILE A 236 -16.75 4.91 -4.27
C ILE A 236 -16.99 4.05 -5.48
N LEU A 237 -16.12 3.06 -5.71
CA LEU A 237 -16.37 1.96 -6.62
C LEU A 237 -17.07 0.84 -5.86
N ILE A 238 -18.26 0.44 -6.31
CA ILE A 238 -19.01 -0.68 -5.73
C ILE A 238 -18.29 -1.98 -6.08
N GLU A 239 -17.90 -2.74 -5.05
CA GLU A 239 -17.22 -4.03 -5.21
C GLU A 239 -18.18 -5.22 -5.06
N GLY A 240 -19.34 -5.00 -4.45
CA GLY A 240 -20.37 -6.01 -4.23
C GLY A 240 -21.18 -5.78 -2.96
N ASP A 241 -21.81 -6.83 -2.50
CA ASP A 241 -22.62 -6.81 -1.29
C ASP A 241 -21.76 -6.71 -0.03
N SER A 242 -22.27 -6.02 0.98
CA SER A 242 -21.66 -6.04 2.30
C SER A 242 -21.67 -7.45 2.89
N LYS A 243 -20.54 -7.88 3.48
CA LYS A 243 -20.44 -9.21 4.10
C LYS A 243 -21.40 -9.42 5.28
N LYS A 244 -21.88 -8.32 5.90
CA LYS A 244 -22.75 -8.37 7.09
C LYS A 244 -24.23 -8.17 6.74
N SER A 245 -24.53 -7.63 5.57
CA SER A 245 -25.90 -7.29 5.19
C SER A 245 -26.07 -7.36 3.66
N GLY A 246 -26.95 -8.18 3.18
CA GLY A 246 -27.33 -8.20 1.75
C GLY A 246 -28.12 -6.96 1.29
N ARG A 247 -28.49 -6.08 2.23
CA ARG A 247 -29.20 -4.82 1.93
C ARG A 247 -28.26 -3.64 1.71
N ASP A 248 -26.96 -3.84 1.94
CA ASP A 248 -25.96 -2.82 1.82
C ASP A 248 -24.94 -3.14 0.74
N TRP A 249 -24.48 -2.11 0.03
CA TRP A 249 -23.30 -2.18 -0.81
C TRP A 249 -22.02 -2.08 0.02
N MET A 250 -20.98 -2.70 -0.47
CA MET A 250 -19.60 -2.50 -0.03
C MET A 250 -18.78 -2.01 -1.23
N GLY A 251 -17.93 -1.02 -0.99
CA GLY A 251 -16.99 -0.52 -1.99
C GLY A 251 -15.79 0.15 -1.35
N ARG A 252 -14.89 0.69 -2.17
CA ARG A 252 -13.70 1.40 -1.71
C ARG A 252 -13.53 2.74 -2.38
N SER A 253 -12.96 3.68 -1.60
CA SER A 253 -12.47 4.96 -2.12
C SER A 253 -11.09 4.79 -2.82
N SER A 254 -10.64 5.84 -3.51
CA SER A 254 -9.27 5.91 -4.04
C SER A 254 -8.21 5.81 -2.92
N HIS A 255 -8.52 6.26 -1.71
CA HIS A 255 -7.65 6.20 -0.53
C HIS A 255 -7.57 4.81 0.13
N GLY A 256 -8.20 3.78 -0.45
CA GLY A 256 -8.17 2.41 0.06
C GLY A 256 -9.17 2.13 1.19
N LYS A 257 -9.89 3.12 1.69
CA LYS A 257 -10.85 2.95 2.79
C LYS A 257 -12.10 2.22 2.32
N VAL A 258 -12.59 1.31 3.16
CA VAL A 258 -13.80 0.52 2.93
C VAL A 258 -15.04 1.32 3.33
N PHE A 259 -16.03 1.32 2.47
CA PHE A 259 -17.33 1.94 2.67
C PHE A 259 -18.43 0.90 2.66
N VAL A 260 -19.43 1.09 3.53
CA VAL A 260 -20.69 0.35 3.54
C VAL A 260 -21.82 1.36 3.58
N PHE A 261 -22.81 1.19 2.69
CA PHE A 261 -23.94 2.09 2.54
C PHE A 261 -25.17 1.34 1.98
N PRO A 262 -26.40 1.78 2.33
CA PRO A 262 -27.64 1.15 1.87
C PRO A 262 -27.74 1.07 0.35
N LYS A 263 -28.37 0.01 -0.17
CA LYS A 263 -28.59 -0.16 -1.60
C LYS A 263 -29.59 0.81 -2.19
N GLU A 264 -30.52 1.30 -1.40
CA GLU A 264 -31.61 2.15 -1.85
C GLU A 264 -32.23 1.70 -3.19
N ASP A 265 -33.18 2.41 -3.75
CA ASP A 265 -33.85 2.05 -5.00
C ASP A 265 -33.09 2.49 -6.27
N TYR A 266 -31.75 2.59 -6.20
CA TYR A 266 -30.91 2.89 -7.35
C TYR A 266 -30.63 1.63 -8.17
N ASN A 267 -30.74 1.72 -9.48
CA ASN A 267 -30.31 0.66 -10.39
C ASN A 267 -28.78 0.63 -10.53
N LEU A 268 -28.10 0.19 -9.47
CA LEU A 268 -26.65 0.12 -9.35
C LEU A 268 -26.18 -1.33 -9.23
N GLY A 269 -24.93 -1.55 -9.61
CA GLY A 269 -24.29 -2.85 -9.54
C GLY A 269 -22.80 -2.79 -9.24
N LYS A 270 -22.20 -3.96 -9.09
CA LYS A 270 -20.75 -4.08 -8.98
C LYS A 270 -20.08 -3.45 -10.21
N GLY A 271 -19.10 -2.58 -9.97
CA GLY A 271 -18.37 -1.85 -11.01
C GLY A 271 -18.86 -0.42 -11.21
N ASP A 272 -20.00 -0.04 -10.63
CA ASP A 272 -20.50 1.34 -10.71
C ASP A 272 -19.79 2.25 -9.71
N TYR A 273 -19.68 3.52 -10.08
CA TYR A 273 -19.17 4.58 -9.21
C TYR A 273 -20.33 5.37 -8.64
N VAL A 274 -20.27 5.62 -7.33
CA VAL A 274 -21.25 6.44 -6.62
C VAL A 274 -20.56 7.46 -5.73
N MET A 275 -21.23 8.59 -5.47
CA MET A 275 -20.82 9.52 -4.43
C MET A 275 -21.49 9.14 -3.11
N VAL A 276 -20.68 8.96 -2.07
CA VAL A 276 -21.15 8.61 -0.72
C VAL A 276 -20.70 9.66 0.27
N GLN A 277 -21.64 10.17 1.07
CA GLN A 277 -21.34 11.01 2.22
C GLN A 277 -21.18 10.14 3.46
N VAL A 278 -20.11 10.38 4.21
CA VAL A 278 -19.80 9.64 5.45
C VAL A 278 -20.65 10.16 6.60
N ASN A 279 -21.40 9.29 7.25
CA ASN A 279 -22.27 9.61 8.37
C ASN A 279 -21.75 9.05 9.70
N ASP A 280 -21.05 7.91 9.65
CA ASP A 280 -20.51 7.23 10.84
C ASP A 280 -19.28 6.42 10.45
N CYS A 281 -18.53 5.93 11.42
CA CYS A 281 -17.34 5.11 11.17
C CYS A 281 -17.06 4.11 12.30
N THR A 282 -16.36 3.06 11.90
CA THR A 282 -15.65 2.14 12.81
C THR A 282 -14.15 2.24 12.55
N GLN A 283 -13.34 1.45 13.22
CA GLN A 283 -11.89 1.36 12.95
C GLN A 283 -11.58 0.97 11.49
N GLY A 284 -12.36 0.08 10.90
CA GLY A 284 -12.06 -0.49 9.59
C GLY A 284 -13.05 -0.13 8.49
N THR A 285 -14.09 0.67 8.76
CA THR A 285 -15.17 0.91 7.80
C THR A 285 -15.79 2.28 8.00
N LEU A 286 -16.02 2.99 6.92
CA LEU A 286 -16.82 4.19 6.86
C LEU A 286 -18.26 3.81 6.49
N LEU A 287 -19.21 4.35 7.22
CA LEU A 287 -20.65 4.16 6.97
C LEU A 287 -21.21 5.45 6.37
N GLY A 288 -22.01 5.33 5.34
CA GLY A 288 -22.52 6.50 4.65
C GLY A 288 -23.82 6.27 3.92
N GLN A 289 -24.20 7.25 3.13
CA GLN A 289 -25.35 7.19 2.24
C GLN A 289 -25.00 7.76 0.87
N ILE A 290 -25.64 7.24 -0.17
CA ILE A 290 -25.48 7.75 -1.52
C ILE A 290 -26.05 9.18 -1.56
N ILE A 291 -25.33 10.05 -2.26
CA ILE A 291 -25.77 11.41 -2.53
C ILE A 291 -25.85 11.63 -4.04
N SER A 292 -26.90 12.28 -4.47
CA SER A 292 -27.12 12.69 -5.87
C SER A 292 -26.17 13.79 -6.33
#